data_f0eec6f9bb5a9924978b50c7ad0ca98d
#
_entry.id   f0eec6f9bb5a9924978b50c7ad0ca98d
#
_cell.length_a   1.000
_cell.length_b   1.000
_cell.length_c   1.000
_cell.angle_alpha   90.00
_cell.angle_beta   90.00
_cell.angle_gamma   90.00
#
_symmetry.space_group_name_H-M   'P 1'
#
loop_
_entity.id
_entity.type
_entity.pdbx_description
1 polymer ?
#
loop_
_entity_poly.entity_id
_entity_poly.type
_entity_poly.pdbx_seq_one_letter_code
_entity_poly.pdbx_strand_id
1 'polypeptide(L)'
;MIEPALMVGTIIMVLLMGSVSLIAVIFAARKPSPVNKGLRALSLLLLCYMLAAFIKYYFEMYGLSAEYVKWLNCAADIVYLAFIVSWLYVIGEFAGRNSIFRIKPAVIITLIYGIFAEAIVILGSSYNYECSAFIIESTMWRNVLLILNGCYDASIIIAAAVQLALSFRSADRGYKRNGALLFSGMLILYMIWIIIYDYSTVNLQLQGFLDIMIIDPLFIVYCSLAVAIICFFFMRDPLELFAVQDEKKQEEQMSQFAADKGLTARETEVLDLVCSGMSNPEIADKLCISEHTVKRHLNNTFQKAGVSNRYELISKVLKG
;
A
#
# COMPACT_ATOMS: atom_id res chain seq x y z
N MET A 1 -15.88 -21.90 -22.85
CA MET A 1 -16.49 -20.56 -23.11
C MET A 1 -16.58 -19.82 -21.81
N ILE A 2 -15.89 -18.70 -21.70
CA ILE A 2 -15.97 -17.84 -20.50
C ILE A 2 -17.36 -17.21 -20.49
N GLU A 3 -18.05 -17.29 -19.36
CA GLU A 3 -19.35 -16.64 -19.24
C GLU A 3 -19.22 -15.12 -19.41
N PRO A 4 -20.04 -14.48 -20.24
CA PRO A 4 -20.01 -13.03 -20.45
C PRO A 4 -20.10 -12.22 -19.15
N ALA A 5 -20.77 -12.76 -18.13
CA ALA A 5 -20.90 -12.16 -16.82
C ALA A 5 -19.54 -12.03 -16.09
N LEU A 6 -18.67 -13.03 -16.23
CA LEU A 6 -17.33 -13.04 -15.62
C LEU A 6 -16.43 -11.99 -16.26
N MET A 7 -16.49 -11.88 -17.58
CA MET A 7 -15.75 -10.86 -18.33
C MET A 7 -16.18 -9.44 -17.92
N VAL A 8 -17.49 -9.19 -17.81
CA VAL A 8 -18.03 -7.91 -17.34
C VAL A 8 -17.58 -7.63 -15.90
N GLY A 9 -17.64 -8.63 -15.02
CA GLY A 9 -17.16 -8.53 -13.64
C GLY A 9 -15.70 -8.13 -13.58
N THR A 10 -14.83 -8.77 -14.36
CA THR A 10 -13.39 -8.46 -14.41
C THR A 10 -13.14 -7.03 -14.93
N ILE A 11 -13.86 -6.58 -15.97
CA ILE A 11 -13.77 -5.20 -16.48
C ILE A 11 -14.14 -4.20 -15.37
N ILE A 12 -15.24 -4.41 -14.67
CA ILE A 12 -15.67 -3.53 -13.58
C ILE A 12 -14.59 -3.47 -12.50
N MET A 13 -14.00 -4.60 -12.13
CA MET A 13 -12.95 -4.66 -11.11
C MET A 13 -11.66 -3.96 -11.54
N VAL A 14 -11.26 -4.10 -12.81
CA VAL A 14 -10.10 -3.37 -13.36
C VAL A 14 -10.32 -1.87 -13.30
N LEU A 15 -11.52 -1.39 -13.64
CA LEU A 15 -11.88 0.03 -13.57
C LEU A 15 -11.89 0.56 -12.14
N LEU A 16 -12.46 -0.20 -11.19
CA LEU A 16 -12.47 0.15 -9.77
C LEU A 16 -11.03 0.19 -9.22
N MET A 17 -10.22 -0.81 -9.53
CA MET A 17 -8.83 -0.86 -9.08
C MET A 17 -7.98 0.23 -9.70
N GLY A 18 -8.22 0.59 -10.96
CA GLY A 18 -7.60 1.73 -11.62
C GLY A 18 -7.89 3.04 -10.88
N SER A 19 -9.13 3.26 -10.47
CA SER A 19 -9.54 4.43 -9.68
C SER A 19 -8.84 4.47 -8.32
N VAL A 20 -8.76 3.34 -7.61
CA VAL A 20 -8.06 3.23 -6.33
C VAL A 20 -6.56 3.47 -6.48
N SER A 21 -5.94 2.92 -7.53
CA SER A 21 -4.53 3.12 -7.82
C SER A 21 -4.23 4.59 -8.11
N LEU A 22 -5.09 5.28 -8.84
CA LEU A 22 -4.97 6.72 -9.09
C LEU A 22 -5.03 7.52 -7.78
N ILE A 23 -6.01 7.21 -6.92
CA ILE A 23 -6.13 7.82 -5.59
C ILE A 23 -4.84 7.57 -4.79
N ALA A 24 -4.34 6.32 -4.76
CA ALA A 24 -3.11 5.96 -4.05
C ALA A 24 -1.87 6.73 -4.55
N VAL A 25 -1.77 6.95 -5.87
CA VAL A 25 -0.68 7.75 -6.47
C VAL A 25 -0.77 9.21 -6.01
N ILE A 26 -1.96 9.81 -6.06
CA ILE A 26 -2.19 11.20 -5.64
C ILE A 26 -1.86 11.38 -4.16
N PHE A 27 -2.33 10.48 -3.29
CA PHE A 27 -2.04 10.54 -1.85
C PHE A 27 -0.55 10.36 -1.54
N ALA A 28 0.11 9.39 -2.17
CA ALA A 28 1.54 9.17 -1.95
C ALA A 28 2.40 10.33 -2.48
N ALA A 29 1.93 11.10 -3.46
CA ALA A 29 2.59 12.30 -3.94
C ALA A 29 2.42 13.47 -2.96
N ARG A 30 1.22 13.63 -2.38
CA ARG A 30 0.91 14.71 -1.45
C ARG A 30 1.44 14.47 -0.04
N LYS A 31 1.37 13.24 0.47
CA LYS A 31 1.85 12.85 1.80
C LYS A 31 2.81 11.65 1.69
N PRO A 32 4.09 11.87 1.40
CA PRO A 32 5.07 10.80 1.18
C PRO A 32 5.46 10.12 2.50
N SER A 33 4.61 9.21 2.99
CA SER A 33 4.94 8.29 4.08
C SER A 33 5.37 6.93 3.54
N PRO A 34 6.17 6.14 4.29
CA PRO A 34 6.50 4.77 3.88
C PRO A 34 5.27 3.90 3.66
N VAL A 35 4.24 4.03 4.51
CA VAL A 35 2.95 3.33 4.37
C VAL A 35 2.26 3.71 3.06
N ASN A 36 2.14 5.01 2.76
CA ASN A 36 1.48 5.48 1.54
C ASN A 36 2.23 5.04 0.26
N LYS A 37 3.56 5.01 0.31
CA LYS A 37 4.39 4.45 -0.78
C LYS A 37 4.12 2.97 -0.97
N GLY A 38 4.03 2.21 0.13
CA GLY A 38 3.70 0.78 0.10
C GLY A 38 2.29 0.52 -0.44
N LEU A 39 1.28 1.23 0.05
CA LEU A 39 -0.10 1.11 -0.43
C LEU A 39 -0.23 1.46 -1.92
N ARG A 40 0.50 2.49 -2.40
CA ARG A 40 0.57 2.81 -3.82
C ARG A 40 1.15 1.64 -4.63
N ALA A 41 2.29 1.08 -4.19
CA ALA A 41 2.91 -0.05 -4.88
C ALA A 41 1.97 -1.26 -4.90
N LEU A 42 1.35 -1.58 -3.76
CA LEU A 42 0.39 -2.67 -3.62
C LEU A 42 -0.80 -2.52 -4.58
N SER A 43 -1.41 -1.35 -4.63
CA SER A 43 -2.56 -1.09 -5.50
C SER A 43 -2.22 -1.14 -6.99
N LEU A 44 -1.05 -0.60 -7.38
CA LEU A 44 -0.59 -0.66 -8.78
C LEU A 44 -0.26 -2.08 -9.21
N LEU A 45 0.41 -2.86 -8.36
CA LEU A 45 0.74 -4.26 -8.66
C LEU A 45 -0.52 -5.13 -8.76
N LEU A 46 -1.51 -4.90 -7.87
CA LEU A 46 -2.80 -5.59 -7.97
C LEU A 46 -3.52 -5.23 -9.28
N LEU A 47 -3.52 -3.95 -9.67
CA LEU A 47 -4.07 -3.52 -10.97
C LEU A 47 -3.36 -4.20 -12.14
N CYS A 48 -2.02 -4.24 -12.14
CA CYS A 48 -1.24 -4.92 -13.17
C CYS A 48 -1.56 -6.41 -13.25
N TYR A 49 -1.69 -7.08 -12.09
CA TYR A 49 -2.07 -8.49 -12.03
C TYR A 49 -3.47 -8.74 -12.62
N MET A 50 -4.45 -7.90 -12.25
CA MET A 50 -5.81 -7.99 -12.79
C MET A 50 -5.86 -7.73 -14.29
N LEU A 51 -5.07 -6.78 -14.80
CA LEU A 51 -4.93 -6.53 -16.23
C LEU A 51 -4.32 -7.73 -16.97
N ALA A 52 -3.29 -8.35 -16.39
CA ALA A 52 -2.69 -9.56 -16.95
C ALA A 52 -3.71 -10.72 -17.03
N ALA A 53 -4.50 -10.93 -15.95
CA ALA A 53 -5.58 -11.92 -15.95
C ALA A 53 -6.64 -11.62 -17.02
N PHE A 54 -7.05 -10.35 -17.15
CA PHE A 54 -8.01 -9.94 -18.19
C PHE A 54 -7.48 -10.19 -19.61
N ILE A 55 -6.21 -9.85 -19.87
CA ILE A 55 -5.56 -10.08 -21.15
C ILE A 55 -5.45 -11.59 -21.44
N LYS A 56 -5.14 -12.41 -20.42
CA LYS A 56 -5.13 -13.87 -20.53
C LYS A 56 -6.49 -14.40 -20.99
N TYR A 57 -7.57 -14.02 -20.31
CA TYR A 57 -8.94 -14.42 -20.69
C TYR A 57 -9.31 -14.00 -22.10
N TYR A 58 -8.92 -12.79 -22.51
CA TYR A 58 -9.14 -12.30 -23.86
C TYR A 58 -8.42 -13.16 -24.90
N PHE A 59 -7.18 -13.53 -24.66
CA PHE A 59 -6.36 -14.34 -25.57
C PHE A 59 -6.84 -15.79 -25.67
N GLU A 60 -7.28 -16.36 -24.55
CA GLU A 60 -7.91 -17.69 -24.55
C GLU A 60 -9.21 -17.72 -25.38
N MET A 61 -9.98 -16.64 -25.33
CA MET A 61 -11.22 -16.52 -26.11
C MET A 61 -10.97 -16.41 -27.62
N TYR A 62 -9.88 -15.78 -28.05
CA TYR A 62 -9.53 -15.58 -29.45
C TYR A 62 -8.52 -16.60 -30.01
N GLY A 63 -8.13 -17.61 -29.23
CA GLY A 63 -7.33 -18.75 -29.69
C GLY A 63 -5.91 -18.40 -30.10
N LEU A 64 -5.24 -17.52 -29.33
CA LEU A 64 -3.83 -17.21 -29.59
C LEU A 64 -2.91 -18.41 -29.31
N SER A 65 -1.71 -18.38 -29.91
CA SER A 65 -0.76 -19.49 -29.77
C SER A 65 -0.35 -19.72 -28.32
N ALA A 66 -0.19 -20.99 -27.95
CA ALA A 66 0.23 -21.44 -26.63
C ALA A 66 1.48 -20.72 -26.10
N GLU A 67 2.40 -20.37 -26.99
CA GLU A 67 3.66 -19.72 -26.62
C GLU A 67 3.43 -18.32 -26.03
N TYR A 68 2.54 -17.50 -26.60
CA TYR A 68 2.22 -16.19 -26.06
C TYR A 68 1.54 -16.29 -24.70
N VAL A 69 0.62 -17.26 -24.53
CA VAL A 69 -0.05 -17.48 -23.24
C VAL A 69 0.94 -17.90 -22.16
N LYS A 70 1.94 -18.72 -22.49
CA LYS A 70 3.01 -19.11 -21.58
C LYS A 70 3.80 -17.91 -21.06
N TRP A 71 4.28 -17.05 -21.94
CA TRP A 71 5.03 -15.86 -21.53
C TRP A 71 4.19 -14.86 -20.75
N LEU A 72 2.91 -14.76 -21.08
CA LEU A 72 1.98 -13.91 -20.34
C LEU A 72 1.75 -14.43 -18.91
N ASN A 73 1.64 -15.75 -18.71
CA ASN A 73 1.56 -16.35 -17.38
C ASN A 73 2.83 -16.07 -16.57
N CYS A 74 4.02 -16.32 -17.13
CA CYS A 74 5.27 -15.99 -16.43
C CYS A 74 5.34 -14.50 -16.03
N ALA A 75 4.90 -13.59 -16.90
CA ALA A 75 4.85 -12.17 -16.57
C ALA A 75 3.85 -11.87 -15.43
N ALA A 76 2.68 -12.52 -15.44
CA ALA A 76 1.68 -12.37 -14.37
C ALA A 76 2.21 -12.91 -13.03
N ASP A 77 2.93 -14.03 -13.04
CA ASP A 77 3.53 -14.62 -11.85
C ASP A 77 4.62 -13.72 -11.24
N ILE A 78 5.44 -13.06 -12.07
CA ILE A 78 6.41 -12.07 -11.59
C ILE A 78 5.69 -10.89 -10.90
N VAL A 79 4.60 -10.39 -11.50
CA VAL A 79 3.79 -9.32 -10.91
C VAL A 79 3.14 -9.79 -9.59
N TYR A 80 2.67 -11.02 -9.54
CA TYR A 80 2.13 -11.65 -8.34
C TYR A 80 3.16 -11.72 -7.21
N LEU A 81 4.37 -12.17 -7.49
CA LEU A 81 5.45 -12.22 -6.50
C LEU A 81 5.81 -10.83 -5.98
N ALA A 82 5.88 -9.83 -6.86
CA ALA A 82 6.09 -8.44 -6.47
C ALA A 82 4.94 -7.89 -5.61
N PHE A 83 3.70 -8.28 -5.91
CA PHE A 83 2.51 -7.94 -5.12
C PHE A 83 2.60 -8.51 -3.69
N ILE A 84 2.98 -9.77 -3.52
CA ILE A 84 3.17 -10.39 -2.20
C ILE A 84 4.26 -9.65 -1.40
N VAL A 85 5.41 -9.37 -2.01
CA VAL A 85 6.49 -8.60 -1.36
C VAL A 85 6.01 -7.21 -0.93
N SER A 86 5.26 -6.53 -1.79
CA SER A 86 4.69 -5.22 -1.47
C SER A 86 3.69 -5.30 -0.30
N TRP A 87 2.93 -6.38 -0.22
CA TRP A 87 2.00 -6.61 0.88
C TRP A 87 2.71 -6.82 2.21
N LEU A 88 3.75 -7.67 2.24
CA LEU A 88 4.59 -7.86 3.42
C LEU A 88 5.26 -6.55 3.86
N TYR A 89 5.68 -5.72 2.91
CA TYR A 89 6.22 -4.39 3.18
C TYR A 89 5.19 -3.49 3.88
N VAL A 90 3.95 -3.43 3.37
CA VAL A 90 2.86 -2.63 3.97
C VAL A 90 2.57 -3.08 5.40
N ILE A 91 2.49 -4.39 5.64
CA ILE A 91 2.32 -4.94 6.99
C ILE A 91 3.49 -4.51 7.89
N GLY A 92 4.71 -4.59 7.38
CA GLY A 92 5.92 -4.19 8.08
C GLY A 92 5.92 -2.72 8.51
N GLU A 93 5.50 -1.82 7.63
CA GLU A 93 5.41 -0.39 7.91
C GLU A 93 4.31 -0.06 8.94
N PHE A 94 3.17 -0.75 8.88
CA PHE A 94 2.13 -0.61 9.91
C PHE A 94 2.58 -1.15 11.27
N ALA A 95 3.30 -2.27 11.30
CA ALA A 95 3.80 -2.86 12.54
C ALA A 95 4.98 -2.09 13.15
N GLY A 96 5.71 -1.34 12.33
CA GLY A 96 6.83 -0.51 12.77
C GLY A 96 7.93 -1.30 13.48
N ARG A 97 8.32 -0.89 14.71
CA ARG A 97 9.37 -1.57 15.48
C ARG A 97 9.04 -3.00 15.87
N ASN A 98 7.76 -3.36 15.91
CA ASN A 98 7.26 -4.71 16.25
C ASN A 98 7.10 -5.59 15.01
N SER A 99 7.60 -5.17 13.85
CA SER A 99 7.53 -5.95 12.63
C SER A 99 8.55 -7.09 12.62
N ILE A 100 8.08 -8.29 12.27
CA ILE A 100 8.93 -9.41 11.90
C ILE A 100 9.31 -9.38 10.41
N PHE A 101 8.57 -8.63 9.60
CA PHE A 101 8.82 -8.54 8.17
C PHE A 101 9.97 -7.57 7.87
N ARG A 102 11.10 -8.15 7.48
CA ARG A 102 12.23 -7.42 6.93
C ARG A 102 12.21 -7.55 5.43
N ILE A 103 12.13 -6.44 4.72
CA ILE A 103 11.95 -6.42 3.26
C ILE A 103 13.06 -7.18 2.52
N LYS A 104 14.32 -7.04 2.93
CA LYS A 104 15.45 -7.68 2.26
C LYS A 104 15.37 -9.21 2.22
N PRO A 105 15.21 -9.93 3.36
CA PRO A 105 15.07 -11.38 3.31
C PRO A 105 13.77 -11.82 2.62
N ALA A 106 12.66 -11.08 2.76
CA ALA A 106 11.42 -11.39 2.05
C ALA A 106 11.62 -11.35 0.53
N VAL A 107 12.28 -10.32 0.01
CA VAL A 107 12.61 -10.22 -1.43
C VAL A 107 13.50 -11.39 -1.87
N ILE A 108 14.57 -11.70 -1.12
CA ILE A 108 15.50 -12.78 -1.48
C ILE A 108 14.77 -14.13 -1.52
N ILE A 109 13.99 -14.46 -0.50
CA ILE A 109 13.23 -15.73 -0.43
C ILE A 109 12.25 -15.83 -1.60
N THR A 110 11.50 -14.75 -1.86
CA THR A 110 10.53 -14.71 -2.97
C THR A 110 11.21 -14.83 -4.33
N LEU A 111 12.38 -14.20 -4.54
CA LEU A 111 13.13 -14.32 -5.79
C LEU A 111 13.65 -15.76 -5.98
N ILE A 112 14.22 -16.37 -4.95
CA ILE A 112 14.70 -17.75 -5.02
C ILE A 112 13.52 -18.69 -5.36
N TYR A 113 12.42 -18.58 -4.63
CA TYR A 113 11.22 -19.35 -4.92
C TYR A 113 10.74 -19.15 -6.35
N GLY A 114 10.57 -17.89 -6.81
CA GLY A 114 10.08 -17.57 -8.15
C GLY A 114 10.96 -18.14 -9.26
N ILE A 115 12.29 -18.00 -9.13
CA ILE A 115 13.24 -18.57 -10.13
C ILE A 115 13.07 -20.08 -10.26
N PHE A 116 12.95 -20.81 -9.13
CA PHE A 116 12.79 -22.27 -9.17
C PHE A 116 11.41 -22.68 -9.68
N ALA A 117 10.34 -22.04 -9.25
CA ALA A 117 8.98 -22.32 -9.69
C ALA A 117 8.83 -22.09 -11.20
N GLU A 118 9.24 -20.91 -11.69
CA GLU A 118 9.19 -20.57 -13.11
C GLU A 118 10.09 -21.48 -13.98
N ALA A 119 11.27 -21.85 -13.50
CA ALA A 119 12.10 -22.80 -14.21
C ALA A 119 11.39 -24.15 -14.41
N ILE A 120 10.70 -24.68 -13.41
CA ILE A 120 9.91 -25.92 -13.51
C ILE A 120 8.78 -25.76 -14.52
N VAL A 121 8.06 -24.63 -14.48
CA VAL A 121 6.95 -24.36 -15.42
C VAL A 121 7.47 -24.21 -16.85
N ILE A 122 8.52 -23.41 -17.06
CA ILE A 122 9.06 -23.16 -18.41
C ILE A 122 9.63 -24.41 -19.06
N LEU A 123 10.37 -25.21 -18.28
CA LEU A 123 11.06 -26.40 -18.80
C LEU A 123 10.19 -27.66 -18.82
N GLY A 124 9.22 -27.76 -17.93
CA GLY A 124 8.46 -28.99 -17.69
C GLY A 124 7.02 -28.99 -18.16
N SER A 125 6.46 -27.84 -18.57
CA SER A 125 5.05 -27.77 -18.94
C SER A 125 4.81 -27.77 -20.45
N SER A 126 3.75 -28.45 -20.89
CA SER A 126 3.14 -28.31 -22.20
C SER A 126 1.76 -27.65 -22.06
N TYR A 127 1.36 -26.88 -23.08
CA TYR A 127 0.04 -26.24 -23.09
C TYR A 127 -1.01 -27.22 -23.60
N ASN A 128 -2.04 -27.46 -22.78
CA ASN A 128 -3.18 -28.25 -23.17
C ASN A 128 -4.33 -27.33 -23.61
N TYR A 129 -4.72 -27.44 -24.88
CA TYR A 129 -5.79 -26.65 -25.48
C TYR A 129 -7.19 -27.02 -24.97
N GLU A 130 -7.39 -28.25 -24.48
CA GLU A 130 -8.70 -28.70 -23.99
C GLU A 130 -9.11 -28.02 -22.69
N CYS A 131 -8.14 -27.80 -21.80
CA CYS A 131 -8.37 -27.15 -20.51
C CYS A 131 -7.78 -25.72 -20.43
N SER A 132 -7.23 -25.21 -21.53
CA SER A 132 -6.60 -23.87 -21.60
C SER A 132 -5.56 -23.61 -20.49
N ALA A 133 -4.81 -24.64 -20.15
CA ALA A 133 -3.85 -24.59 -19.04
C ALA A 133 -2.50 -25.20 -19.41
N PHE A 134 -1.45 -24.78 -18.68
CA PHE A 134 -0.15 -25.43 -18.74
C PHE A 134 -0.14 -26.66 -17.82
N ILE A 135 0.12 -27.83 -18.39
CA ILE A 135 0.20 -29.09 -17.66
C ILE A 135 1.65 -29.51 -17.58
N ILE A 136 2.11 -29.82 -16.39
CA ILE A 136 3.39 -30.48 -16.15
C ILE A 136 3.15 -31.98 -16.32
N GLU A 137 3.61 -32.56 -17.44
CA GLU A 137 3.41 -33.96 -17.77
C GLU A 137 4.09 -34.90 -16.77
N SER A 138 5.28 -34.52 -16.30
CA SER A 138 6.02 -35.30 -15.30
C SER A 138 5.38 -35.20 -13.93
N THR A 139 4.82 -36.30 -13.44
CA THR A 139 4.25 -36.40 -12.07
C THR A 139 5.26 -35.99 -10.99
N MET A 140 6.54 -36.30 -11.20
CA MET A 140 7.60 -35.91 -10.28
C MET A 140 7.73 -34.40 -10.19
N TRP A 141 7.88 -33.71 -11.30
CA TRP A 141 8.05 -32.23 -11.33
C TRP A 141 6.81 -31.50 -10.86
N ARG A 142 5.61 -32.02 -11.17
CA ARG A 142 4.35 -31.50 -10.66
C ARG A 142 4.29 -31.58 -9.13
N ASN A 143 4.66 -32.72 -8.53
CA ASN A 143 4.69 -32.88 -7.09
C ASN A 143 5.77 -32.00 -6.43
N VAL A 144 6.92 -31.85 -7.07
CA VAL A 144 7.96 -30.92 -6.58
C VAL A 144 7.46 -29.49 -6.55
N LEU A 145 6.77 -29.05 -7.61
CA LEU A 145 6.21 -27.68 -7.68
C LEU A 145 5.13 -27.48 -6.59
N LEU A 146 4.23 -28.46 -6.39
CA LEU A 146 3.22 -28.41 -5.34
C LEU A 146 3.82 -28.29 -3.95
N ILE A 147 4.86 -29.09 -3.66
CA ILE A 147 5.55 -29.01 -2.36
C ILE A 147 6.22 -27.65 -2.23
N LEU A 148 6.86 -27.14 -3.27
CA LEU A 148 7.54 -25.85 -3.28
C LEU A 148 6.54 -24.71 -3.01
N ASN A 149 5.41 -24.68 -3.74
CA ASN A 149 4.33 -23.71 -3.54
C ASN A 149 3.78 -23.79 -2.11
N GLY A 150 3.41 -25.00 -1.67
CA GLY A 150 2.86 -25.21 -0.34
C GLY A 150 3.82 -24.80 0.80
N CYS A 151 5.12 -25.05 0.67
CA CYS A 151 6.12 -24.59 1.63
C CYS A 151 6.26 -23.05 1.64
N TYR A 152 6.25 -22.42 0.47
CA TYR A 152 6.30 -20.96 0.34
C TYR A 152 5.07 -20.32 0.98
N ASP A 153 3.87 -20.75 0.61
CA ASP A 153 2.61 -20.23 1.10
C ASP A 153 2.44 -20.43 2.61
N ALA A 154 2.78 -21.63 3.10
CA ALA A 154 2.77 -21.92 4.53
C ALA A 154 3.73 -21.02 5.31
N SER A 155 4.91 -20.71 4.76
CA SER A 155 5.86 -19.79 5.39
C SER A 155 5.30 -18.38 5.54
N ILE A 156 4.57 -17.88 4.53
CA ILE A 156 3.90 -16.59 4.56
C ILE A 156 2.75 -16.58 5.57
N ILE A 157 1.94 -17.64 5.60
CA ILE A 157 0.83 -17.77 6.56
C ILE A 157 1.37 -17.75 7.99
N ILE A 158 2.40 -18.54 8.29
CA ILE A 158 3.02 -18.60 9.62
C ILE A 158 3.57 -17.22 10.00
N ALA A 159 4.30 -16.58 9.12
CA ALA A 159 4.83 -15.25 9.38
C ALA A 159 3.71 -14.21 9.60
N ALA A 160 2.66 -14.22 8.79
CA ALA A 160 1.51 -13.33 8.94
C ALA A 160 0.74 -13.60 10.25
N ALA A 161 0.59 -14.87 10.66
CA ALA A 161 -0.06 -15.24 11.92
C ALA A 161 0.75 -14.79 13.15
N VAL A 162 2.07 -14.94 13.11
CA VAL A 162 2.97 -14.43 14.16
C VAL A 162 2.86 -12.91 14.25
N GLN A 163 2.89 -12.19 13.11
CA GLN A 163 2.73 -10.75 13.09
C GLN A 163 1.36 -10.30 13.61
N LEU A 164 0.30 -11.02 13.26
CA LEU A 164 -1.05 -10.79 13.75
C LEU A 164 -1.08 -10.90 15.29
N ALA A 165 -0.51 -11.97 15.85
CA ALA A 165 -0.43 -12.21 17.28
C ALA A 165 0.38 -11.12 18.01
N LEU A 166 1.51 -10.68 17.45
CA LEU A 166 2.31 -9.59 17.99
C LEU A 166 1.55 -8.26 17.97
N SER A 167 0.79 -8.00 16.91
CA SER A 167 -0.02 -6.79 16.78
C SER A 167 -1.17 -6.77 17.80
N PHE A 168 -1.78 -7.91 18.11
CA PHE A 168 -2.79 -8.04 19.16
C PHE A 168 -2.23 -7.73 20.56
N ARG A 169 -0.99 -8.14 20.82
CA ARG A 169 -0.30 -7.92 22.12
C ARG A 169 0.28 -6.51 22.26
N SER A 170 0.31 -5.73 21.18
CA SER A 170 0.85 -4.37 21.21
C SER A 170 0.03 -3.46 22.12
N ALA A 171 0.72 -2.69 22.96
CA ALA A 171 0.11 -1.67 23.80
C ALA A 171 -0.44 -0.47 23.00
N ASP A 172 0.10 -0.23 21.79
CA ASP A 172 -0.38 0.78 20.88
C ASP A 172 -1.74 0.37 20.29
N ARG A 173 -2.79 1.10 20.62
CA ARG A 173 -4.17 0.86 20.13
C ARG A 173 -4.54 1.72 18.92
N GLY A 174 -3.58 2.36 18.31
CA GLY A 174 -3.81 3.32 17.23
C GLY A 174 -4.03 2.70 15.85
N TYR A 175 -4.12 3.58 14.87
CA TYR A 175 -4.27 3.31 13.44
C TYR A 175 -3.26 2.28 12.90
N LYS A 176 -1.99 2.38 13.32
CA LYS A 176 -0.93 1.46 12.85
C LYS A 176 -1.19 0.03 13.25
N ARG A 177 -1.61 -0.22 14.50
CA ARG A 177 -1.96 -1.57 14.95
C ARG A 177 -3.14 -2.14 14.14
N ASN A 178 -4.19 -1.35 13.95
CA ASN A 178 -5.36 -1.81 13.20
C ASN A 178 -5.02 -2.11 11.74
N GLY A 179 -4.13 -1.32 11.12
CA GLY A 179 -3.59 -1.60 9.79
C GLY A 179 -2.82 -2.91 9.76
N ALA A 180 -1.90 -3.13 10.68
CA ALA A 180 -1.13 -4.38 10.76
C ALA A 180 -2.06 -5.60 10.96
N LEU A 181 -3.08 -5.51 11.82
CA LEU A 181 -4.06 -6.57 12.04
C LEU A 181 -4.86 -6.90 10.77
N LEU A 182 -5.41 -5.88 10.12
CA LEU A 182 -6.23 -6.05 8.92
C LEU A 182 -5.42 -6.64 7.76
N PHE A 183 -4.27 -6.06 7.44
CA PHE A 183 -3.46 -6.52 6.32
C PHE A 183 -2.85 -7.91 6.56
N SER A 184 -2.48 -8.25 7.81
CA SER A 184 -2.03 -9.62 8.15
C SER A 184 -3.16 -10.63 8.05
N GLY A 185 -4.35 -10.31 8.57
CA GLY A 185 -5.52 -11.19 8.47
C GLY A 185 -5.95 -11.44 7.02
N MET A 186 -5.98 -10.40 6.21
CA MET A 186 -6.29 -10.52 4.78
C MET A 186 -5.26 -11.37 4.04
N LEU A 187 -3.96 -11.21 4.33
CA LEU A 187 -2.91 -12.01 3.70
C LEU A 187 -3.09 -13.49 4.04
N ILE A 188 -3.41 -13.83 5.29
CA ILE A 188 -3.66 -15.22 5.70
C ILE A 188 -4.84 -15.81 4.91
N LEU A 189 -5.97 -15.10 4.83
CA LEU A 189 -7.14 -15.56 4.09
C LEU A 189 -6.83 -15.76 2.60
N TYR A 190 -6.06 -14.85 2.01
CA TYR A 190 -5.64 -14.94 0.63
C TYR A 190 -4.73 -16.15 0.37
N MET A 191 -3.74 -16.40 1.23
CA MET A 191 -2.84 -17.55 1.10
C MET A 191 -3.56 -18.88 1.29
N ILE A 192 -4.50 -18.97 2.23
CA ILE A 192 -5.34 -20.16 2.41
C ILE A 192 -6.15 -20.44 1.13
N TRP A 193 -6.71 -19.38 0.53
CA TRP A 193 -7.45 -19.50 -0.71
C TRP A 193 -6.55 -19.99 -1.87
N ILE A 194 -5.31 -19.49 -2.01
CA ILE A 194 -4.34 -19.95 -3.01
C ILE A 194 -4.01 -21.43 -2.82
N ILE A 195 -3.76 -21.89 -1.58
CA ILE A 195 -3.47 -23.31 -1.30
C ILE A 195 -4.66 -24.20 -1.71
N ILE A 196 -5.90 -23.78 -1.42
CA ILE A 196 -7.10 -24.51 -1.83
C ILE A 196 -7.20 -24.55 -3.35
N TYR A 197 -6.90 -23.46 -4.02
CA TYR A 197 -6.88 -23.35 -5.47
C TYR A 197 -5.85 -24.30 -6.10
N ASP A 198 -4.58 -24.23 -5.69
CA ASP A 198 -3.51 -25.07 -6.19
C ASP A 198 -3.80 -26.56 -5.98
N TYR A 199 -4.31 -26.91 -4.78
CA TYR A 199 -4.69 -28.30 -4.48
C TYR A 199 -5.83 -28.80 -5.35
N SER A 200 -6.85 -27.95 -5.60
CA SER A 200 -8.03 -28.30 -6.38
C SER A 200 -7.68 -28.48 -7.87
N THR A 201 -6.84 -27.62 -8.41
CA THR A 201 -6.44 -27.65 -9.82
C THR A 201 -5.59 -28.89 -10.13
N VAL A 202 -4.73 -29.29 -9.19
CA VAL A 202 -3.80 -30.41 -9.43
C VAL A 202 -4.43 -31.77 -9.17
N ASN A 203 -5.23 -31.92 -8.11
CA ASN A 203 -5.69 -33.25 -7.67
C ASN A 203 -7.09 -33.63 -8.17
N LEU A 204 -7.97 -32.67 -8.38
CA LEU A 204 -9.35 -32.97 -8.69
C LEU A 204 -9.68 -32.97 -10.21
N GLN A 205 -8.71 -32.56 -11.05
CA GLN A 205 -8.92 -32.36 -12.51
C GLN A 205 -10.22 -31.56 -12.83
N LEU A 206 -10.68 -30.81 -11.83
CA LEU A 206 -11.88 -29.96 -11.90
C LEU A 206 -11.56 -28.58 -12.48
N GLN A 207 -10.39 -28.44 -13.13
CA GLN A 207 -10.03 -27.26 -13.89
C GLN A 207 -11.17 -26.90 -14.84
N GLY A 208 -11.54 -25.68 -14.91
CA GLY A 208 -12.62 -25.17 -15.74
C GLY A 208 -13.95 -25.02 -15.01
N PHE A 209 -14.45 -26.02 -14.28
CA PHE A 209 -15.73 -25.88 -13.57
C PHE A 209 -15.59 -25.14 -12.24
N LEU A 210 -14.56 -25.46 -11.44
CA LEU A 210 -14.28 -24.76 -10.18
C LEU A 210 -13.72 -23.36 -10.43
N ASP A 211 -12.89 -23.18 -11.47
CA ASP A 211 -12.32 -21.89 -11.81
C ASP A 211 -13.44 -20.88 -12.15
N ILE A 212 -14.35 -21.25 -13.04
CA ILE A 212 -15.41 -20.37 -13.51
C ILE A 212 -16.52 -20.17 -12.47
N MET A 213 -16.89 -21.22 -11.72
CA MET A 213 -18.09 -21.16 -10.87
C MET A 213 -17.83 -20.65 -9.45
N ILE A 214 -16.64 -20.86 -8.90
CA ILE A 214 -16.39 -20.58 -7.48
C ILE A 214 -15.16 -19.68 -7.27
N ILE A 215 -14.06 -19.98 -7.96
CA ILE A 215 -12.76 -19.36 -7.62
C ILE A 215 -12.67 -17.93 -8.15
N ASP A 216 -13.05 -17.70 -9.40
CA ASP A 216 -13.03 -16.37 -9.99
C ASP A 216 -14.02 -15.40 -9.31
N PRO A 217 -15.28 -15.78 -8.97
CA PRO A 217 -16.16 -14.95 -8.18
C PRO A 217 -15.63 -14.63 -6.78
N LEU A 218 -15.03 -15.62 -6.10
CA LEU A 218 -14.39 -15.40 -4.78
C LEU A 218 -13.21 -14.45 -4.88
N PHE A 219 -12.38 -14.58 -5.93
CA PHE A 219 -11.28 -13.66 -6.19
C PHE A 219 -11.79 -12.23 -6.43
N ILE A 220 -12.87 -12.06 -7.19
CA ILE A 220 -13.51 -10.75 -7.42
C ILE A 220 -13.99 -10.15 -6.09
N VAL A 221 -14.68 -10.93 -5.24
CA VAL A 221 -15.13 -10.49 -3.92
C VAL A 221 -13.95 -10.08 -3.03
N TYR A 222 -12.88 -10.89 -3.04
CA TYR A 222 -11.67 -10.60 -2.29
C TYR A 222 -11.00 -9.30 -2.76
N CYS A 223 -10.85 -9.11 -4.07
CA CYS A 223 -10.29 -7.87 -4.64
C CYS A 223 -11.17 -6.66 -4.28
N SER A 224 -12.51 -6.81 -4.32
CA SER A 224 -13.44 -5.75 -3.92
C SER A 224 -13.25 -5.34 -2.47
N LEU A 225 -13.07 -6.32 -1.58
CA LEU A 225 -12.80 -6.09 -0.16
C LEU A 225 -11.43 -5.42 0.05
N ALA A 226 -10.40 -5.87 -0.66
CA ALA A 226 -9.07 -5.27 -0.62
C ALA A 226 -9.11 -3.80 -1.07
N VAL A 227 -9.82 -3.52 -2.17
CA VAL A 227 -10.06 -2.16 -2.66
C VAL A 227 -10.77 -1.31 -1.61
N ALA A 228 -11.85 -1.81 -1.02
CA ALA A 228 -12.60 -1.09 0.00
C ALA A 228 -11.74 -0.75 1.22
N ILE A 229 -10.90 -1.69 1.67
CA ILE A 229 -9.99 -1.49 2.80
C ILE A 229 -8.90 -0.47 2.45
N ILE A 230 -8.29 -0.58 1.27
CA ILE A 230 -7.30 0.38 0.80
C ILE A 230 -7.91 1.79 0.73
N CYS A 231 -9.12 1.92 0.14
CA CYS A 231 -9.86 3.17 0.10
C CYS A 231 -10.15 3.72 1.49
N PHE A 232 -10.60 2.87 2.42
CA PHE A 232 -10.85 3.27 3.81
C PHE A 232 -9.60 3.84 4.47
N PHE A 233 -8.43 3.20 4.28
CA PHE A 233 -7.17 3.71 4.83
C PHE A 233 -6.71 5.00 4.16
N PHE A 234 -6.98 5.21 2.87
CA PHE A 234 -6.67 6.46 2.19
C PHE A 234 -7.65 7.59 2.55
N MET A 235 -8.95 7.29 2.72
CA MET A 235 -9.98 8.31 2.96
C MET A 235 -10.16 8.67 4.44
N ARG A 236 -9.53 7.94 5.37
CA ARG A 236 -9.73 8.15 6.80
C ARG A 236 -9.29 9.52 7.30
N ASP A 237 -8.31 10.17 6.65
CA ASP A 237 -7.81 11.49 7.01
C ASP A 237 -7.82 12.49 5.83
N PRO A 238 -8.99 12.75 5.22
CA PRO A 238 -9.08 13.84 4.24
C PRO A 238 -8.79 15.20 4.88
N LEU A 239 -9.14 15.38 6.17
CA LEU A 239 -8.87 16.60 6.94
C LEU A 239 -7.36 16.85 7.14
N GLU A 240 -6.55 15.81 7.40
CA GLU A 240 -5.08 15.96 7.47
C GLU A 240 -4.44 16.33 6.12
N LEU A 241 -5.05 15.96 4.99
CA LEU A 241 -4.58 16.35 3.67
C LEU A 241 -4.74 17.85 3.42
N PHE A 242 -5.83 18.43 3.90
CA PHE A 242 -6.05 19.88 3.86
C PHE A 242 -5.18 20.57 4.91
N ALA A 243 -5.05 19.99 6.11
CA ALA A 243 -4.19 20.53 7.17
C ALA A 243 -2.72 20.61 6.76
N VAL A 244 -2.14 19.59 6.11
CA VAL A 244 -0.74 19.61 5.62
C VAL A 244 -0.56 20.64 4.48
N GLN A 245 -1.56 20.86 3.65
CA GLN A 245 -1.51 21.94 2.66
C GLN A 245 -1.60 23.32 3.33
N ASP A 246 -2.42 23.45 4.36
CA ASP A 246 -2.56 24.67 5.13
C ASP A 246 -1.29 24.95 5.96
N GLU A 247 -0.69 23.91 6.58
CA GLU A 247 0.59 24.04 7.31
C GLU A 247 1.73 24.49 6.39
N LYS A 248 1.92 23.86 5.23
CA LYS A 248 2.95 24.27 4.26
C LYS A 248 2.71 25.69 3.74
N LYS A 249 1.46 25.99 3.40
CA LYS A 249 1.09 27.33 2.96
C LYS A 249 1.30 28.36 4.08
N GLN A 250 1.04 28.00 5.31
CA GLN A 250 1.23 28.83 6.48
C GLN A 250 2.73 29.02 6.79
N GLU A 251 3.57 27.97 6.66
CA GLU A 251 5.02 28.08 6.77
C GLU A 251 5.62 28.95 5.66
N GLU A 252 5.18 28.79 4.41
CA GLU A 252 5.61 29.61 3.30
C GLU A 252 5.20 31.08 3.49
N GLN A 253 3.95 31.33 3.89
CA GLN A 253 3.45 32.67 4.21
C GLN A 253 4.22 33.30 5.36
N MET A 254 4.51 32.53 6.42
CA MET A 254 5.29 33.01 7.55
C MET A 254 6.73 33.32 7.18
N SER A 255 7.36 32.46 6.40
CA SER A 255 8.73 32.66 5.90
C SER A 255 8.82 33.89 5.01
N GLN A 256 7.85 34.09 4.11
CA GLN A 256 7.77 35.24 3.24
C GLN A 256 7.50 36.52 4.03
N PHE A 257 6.57 36.48 4.99
CA PHE A 257 6.32 37.62 5.90
C PHE A 257 7.55 38.01 6.70
N ALA A 258 8.28 37.01 7.26
CA ALA A 258 9.50 37.25 8.01
C ALA A 258 10.59 37.93 7.15
N ALA A 259 10.75 37.47 5.91
CA ALA A 259 11.67 38.06 4.94
C ALA A 259 11.27 39.49 4.58
N ASP A 260 10.00 39.72 4.23
CA ASP A 260 9.46 41.02 3.85
C ASP A 260 9.56 42.08 4.97
N LYS A 261 9.42 41.65 6.21
CA LYS A 261 9.50 42.54 7.39
C LYS A 261 10.90 42.60 8.01
N GLY A 262 11.86 41.88 7.45
CA GLY A 262 13.24 41.85 7.95
C GLY A 262 13.34 41.37 9.40
N LEU A 263 12.58 40.30 9.71
CA LEU A 263 12.65 39.66 11.04
C LEU A 263 13.96 38.88 11.18
N THR A 264 14.53 38.94 12.38
CA THR A 264 15.68 38.09 12.73
C THR A 264 15.22 36.66 12.95
N ALA A 265 16.13 35.68 12.87
CA ALA A 265 15.84 34.27 13.14
C ALA A 265 15.09 34.09 14.48
N ARG A 266 15.51 34.82 15.52
CA ARG A 266 14.88 34.75 16.86
C ARG A 266 13.49 35.36 16.91
N GLU A 267 13.27 36.45 16.18
CA GLU A 267 11.94 37.07 16.04
C GLU A 267 10.99 36.16 15.23
N THR A 268 11.51 35.46 14.23
CA THR A 268 10.75 34.47 13.45
C THR A 268 10.36 33.26 14.31
N GLU A 269 11.28 32.71 15.12
CA GLU A 269 10.97 31.62 16.09
C GLU A 269 9.87 32.04 17.08
N VAL A 270 9.96 33.26 17.63
CA VAL A 270 8.93 33.77 18.53
C VAL A 270 7.60 33.97 17.79
N LEU A 271 7.63 34.47 16.56
CA LEU A 271 6.43 34.64 15.72
C LEU A 271 5.72 33.32 15.45
N ASP A 272 6.46 32.25 15.13
CA ASP A 272 5.94 30.91 14.91
C ASP A 272 5.17 30.39 16.13
N LEU A 273 5.76 30.51 17.31
CA LEU A 273 5.13 30.10 18.56
C LEU A 273 3.90 30.97 18.93
N VAL A 274 3.93 32.25 18.55
CA VAL A 274 2.77 33.14 18.71
C VAL A 274 1.63 32.72 17.79
N CYS A 275 1.91 32.40 16.54
CA CYS A 275 0.92 31.90 15.58
C CYS A 275 0.36 30.53 15.98
N SER A 276 1.16 29.71 16.67
CA SER A 276 0.72 28.43 17.28
C SER A 276 -0.15 28.64 18.55
N GLY A 277 -0.43 29.89 18.96
CA GLY A 277 -1.31 30.20 20.10
C GLY A 277 -0.64 30.18 21.47
N MET A 278 0.66 29.97 21.58
CA MET A 278 1.37 29.89 22.86
C MET A 278 1.43 31.23 23.59
N SER A 279 1.22 31.22 24.91
CA SER A 279 1.41 32.40 25.77
C SER A 279 2.89 32.76 25.97
N ASN A 280 3.18 33.99 26.41
CA ASN A 280 4.58 34.40 26.62
C ASN A 280 5.35 33.54 27.64
N PRO A 281 4.77 33.06 28.76
CA PRO A 281 5.44 32.10 29.64
C PRO A 281 5.78 30.77 28.91
N GLU A 282 4.83 30.20 28.14
CA GLU A 282 5.07 28.95 27.41
C GLU A 282 6.17 29.12 26.33
N ILE A 283 6.23 30.27 25.66
CA ILE A 283 7.28 30.62 24.71
C ILE A 283 8.62 30.73 25.43
N ALA A 284 8.64 31.37 26.58
CA ALA A 284 9.84 31.54 27.41
C ALA A 284 10.42 30.18 27.84
N ASP A 285 9.57 29.29 28.32
CA ASP A 285 9.93 27.92 28.71
C ASP A 285 10.48 27.12 27.51
N LYS A 286 9.76 27.17 26.38
CA LYS A 286 10.11 26.42 25.17
C LYS A 286 11.43 26.89 24.55
N LEU A 287 11.69 28.17 24.57
CA LEU A 287 12.91 28.78 24.04
C LEU A 287 14.06 28.93 25.08
N CYS A 288 13.84 28.50 26.30
CA CYS A 288 14.79 28.61 27.42
C CYS A 288 15.29 30.04 27.63
N ILE A 289 14.39 31.04 27.60
CA ILE A 289 14.66 32.47 27.80
C ILE A 289 13.70 33.08 28.83
N SER A 290 13.97 34.29 29.30
CA SER A 290 13.06 34.98 30.20
C SER A 290 11.82 35.48 29.48
N GLU A 291 10.66 35.53 30.19
CA GLU A 291 9.42 36.15 29.64
C GLU A 291 9.62 37.61 29.19
N HIS A 292 10.51 38.33 29.90
CA HIS A 292 10.91 39.68 29.53
C HIS A 292 11.59 39.72 28.16
N THR A 293 12.42 38.73 27.86
CA THR A 293 13.09 38.60 26.56
C THR A 293 12.07 38.29 25.45
N VAL A 294 11.09 37.43 25.72
CA VAL A 294 9.98 37.17 24.78
C VAL A 294 9.20 38.44 24.48
N LYS A 295 8.82 39.23 25.51
CA LYS A 295 8.14 40.51 25.34
C LYS A 295 8.95 41.49 24.50
N ARG A 296 10.26 41.53 24.67
CA ARG A 296 11.18 42.36 23.88
C ARG A 296 11.17 41.95 22.39
N HIS A 297 11.28 40.63 22.09
CA HIS A 297 11.22 40.14 20.74
C HIS A 297 9.87 40.44 20.08
N LEU A 298 8.77 40.26 20.81
CA LEU A 298 7.43 40.57 20.32
C LEU A 298 7.26 42.08 19.99
N ASN A 299 7.74 42.97 20.85
CA ASN A 299 7.67 44.40 20.61
C ASN A 299 8.46 44.80 19.36
N ASN A 300 9.65 44.20 19.16
CA ASN A 300 10.43 44.41 17.94
C ASN A 300 9.68 43.90 16.70
N THR A 301 9.08 42.73 16.81
CA THR A 301 8.26 42.13 15.74
C THR A 301 7.04 43.02 15.42
N PHE A 302 6.34 43.55 16.43
CA PHE A 302 5.22 44.46 16.24
C PHE A 302 5.65 45.75 15.49
N GLN A 303 6.78 46.34 15.89
CA GLN A 303 7.32 47.52 15.24
C GLN A 303 7.66 47.25 13.77
N LYS A 304 8.38 46.15 13.48
CA LYS A 304 8.75 45.78 12.11
C LYS A 304 7.54 45.40 11.26
N ALA A 305 6.57 44.75 11.84
CA ALA A 305 5.32 44.39 11.14
C ALA A 305 4.35 45.58 10.98
N GLY A 306 4.55 46.67 11.72
CA GLY A 306 3.63 47.83 11.73
C GLY A 306 2.26 47.44 12.31
N VAL A 307 2.24 46.76 13.46
CA VAL A 307 1.04 46.29 14.18
C VAL A 307 1.13 46.68 15.65
N SER A 308 0.00 46.80 16.32
CA SER A 308 -0.09 47.31 17.70
C SER A 308 -0.31 46.18 18.73
N ASN A 309 -0.75 45.02 18.30
CA ASN A 309 -1.09 43.91 19.21
C ASN A 309 -0.92 42.53 18.56
N ARG A 310 -0.99 41.50 19.41
CA ARG A 310 -0.81 40.09 19.03
C ARG A 310 -1.85 39.60 18.00
N TYR A 311 -3.11 39.99 18.17
CA TYR A 311 -4.18 39.57 17.25
C TYR A 311 -4.01 40.16 15.86
N GLU A 312 -3.60 41.43 15.79
CA GLU A 312 -3.31 42.10 14.57
C GLU A 312 -2.11 41.48 13.86
N LEU A 313 -1.06 41.10 14.60
CA LEU A 313 0.10 40.40 14.07
C LEU A 313 -0.32 39.06 13.43
N ILE A 314 -1.04 38.22 14.17
CA ILE A 314 -1.53 36.93 13.67
C ILE A 314 -2.40 37.11 12.43
N SER A 315 -3.34 38.03 12.49
CA SER A 315 -4.22 38.33 11.34
C SER A 315 -3.46 38.79 10.10
N LYS A 316 -2.37 39.54 10.27
CA LYS A 316 -1.57 40.08 9.17
C LYS A 316 -0.67 39.00 8.55
N VAL A 317 -0.16 38.05 9.35
CA VAL A 317 0.60 36.87 8.87
C VAL A 317 -0.31 35.93 8.07
N LEU A 318 -1.54 35.67 8.55
CA LEU A 318 -2.47 34.72 7.94
C LEU A 318 -3.20 35.27 6.69
N LYS A 319 -3.24 36.59 6.50
CA LYS A 319 -3.90 37.23 5.35
C LYS A 319 -2.96 37.53 4.18
N GLY A 320 -1.62 37.33 4.39
CA GLY A 320 -0.58 37.50 3.38
C GLY A 320 -0.31 38.94 3.10
#